data_adf96ecd3993c8c45d148ba7401da3fa
#
_entry.id   adf96ecd3993c8c45d148ba7401da3fa
#
_cell.length_a   1.000
_cell.length_b   1.000
_cell.length_c   1.000
_cell.angle_alpha   90.00
_cell.angle_beta   90.00
_cell.angle_gamma   90.00
#
_symmetry.space_group_name_H-M   'P 1'
#
loop_
_entity.id
_entity.type
_entity.pdbx_description
1 polymer ?
#
loop_
_entity_poly.entity_id
_entity_poly.type
_entity_poly.pdbx_seq_one_letter_code
_entity_poly.pdbx_strand_id
1 'polypeptide(L)'
;RDTDRSRGLGDVYKRQVPVPSDDRRNFRITDDALGVGGAKEKFRNNIAAIQTLHELEIENRLATPEEQEILSKYVGWGGLSQAFDENNAAWADEFIELYENLSPEEYRAAMESTLTAFYTPPVVIKAMYEVLDRLGYEKGNMLEPSCGTGNFFGLIPEKMAGSKLYGVELDDLTGRIAKQLYQKATIAVQGFEDTKLPDDHFDVVLGNVPVSYTHLTLPTILR
;
A
#
# COMPACT_ATOMS: atom_id res chain seq x y z
N ARG A 1 -14.92 30.11 25.21
CA ARG A 1 -15.11 28.61 25.21
C ARG A 1 -14.42 28.06 24.00
N ASP A 2 -13.13 27.84 24.18
CA ASP A 2 -12.30 27.09 23.27
C ASP A 2 -12.63 25.62 23.42
N THR A 3 -12.95 24.95 22.34
CA THR A 3 -12.98 23.50 22.24
C THR A 3 -11.94 23.06 21.24
N ASP A 4 -10.88 22.63 21.83
CA ASP A 4 -9.80 21.73 21.41
C ASP A 4 -10.10 20.91 20.14
N ARG A 5 -9.38 21.22 19.04
CA ARG A 5 -9.30 20.44 17.82
C ARG A 5 -7.88 19.94 17.57
N SER A 6 -7.25 19.39 18.60
CA SER A 6 -6.01 18.63 18.46
C SER A 6 -6.29 17.12 18.45
N ARG A 7 -6.98 16.64 17.44
CA ARG A 7 -6.94 15.20 17.12
C ARG A 7 -5.77 14.95 16.17
N GLY A 8 -4.60 14.82 16.80
CA GLY A 8 -3.38 14.45 16.11
C GLY A 8 -3.36 12.97 15.71
N LEU A 9 -2.40 12.62 14.87
CA LEU A 9 -2.03 11.26 14.41
C LEU A 9 -2.05 10.16 15.49
N GLY A 10 -2.13 10.52 16.78
CA GLY A 10 -2.20 9.59 17.91
C GLY A 10 -3.51 8.80 18.06
N ASP A 11 -4.63 9.23 17.47
CA ASP A 11 -5.92 8.59 17.72
C ASP A 11 -6.26 7.47 16.73
N VAL A 12 -5.62 7.44 15.56
CA VAL A 12 -5.77 6.34 14.58
C VAL A 12 -5.00 5.10 15.02
N TYR A 13 -3.97 5.26 15.86
CA TYR A 13 -3.13 4.16 16.36
C TYR A 13 -3.67 3.43 17.60
N LYS A 14 -4.78 3.87 18.20
CA LYS A 14 -5.26 3.35 19.50
C LYS A 14 -6.05 2.04 19.46
N ARG A 15 -6.22 1.40 18.31
CA ARG A 15 -7.03 0.18 18.19
C ARG A 15 -6.28 -1.11 17.88
N GLN A 16 -4.97 -1.08 17.72
CA GLN A 16 -4.19 -2.31 17.57
C GLN A 16 -3.69 -2.76 18.94
N VAL A 17 -3.96 -4.02 19.30
CA VAL A 17 -3.27 -4.67 20.42
C VAL A 17 -1.77 -4.58 20.12
N PRO A 18 -0.94 -4.04 21.03
CA PRO A 18 0.49 -3.94 20.78
C PRO A 18 1.06 -5.36 20.64
N VAL A 19 1.27 -5.80 19.40
CA VAL A 19 2.10 -6.99 19.17
C VAL A 19 3.52 -6.62 19.60
N PRO A 20 4.20 -7.46 20.41
CA PRO A 20 5.58 -7.22 20.79
C PRO A 20 6.42 -6.89 19.56
N SER A 21 7.33 -5.92 19.66
CA SER A 21 8.13 -5.45 18.52
C SER A 21 8.96 -6.58 17.88
N ASP A 22 9.32 -7.59 18.66
CA ASP A 22 10.14 -8.73 18.24
C ASP A 22 9.37 -9.70 17.34
N ASP A 23 8.04 -9.72 17.42
CA ASP A 23 7.18 -10.57 16.56
C ASP A 23 6.80 -9.93 15.23
N ARG A 24 7.03 -8.63 15.09
CA ARG A 24 6.72 -7.90 13.84
C ARG A 24 7.71 -8.25 12.74
N ARG A 25 7.20 -8.33 11.52
CA ARG A 25 8.01 -8.63 10.33
C ARG A 25 7.61 -7.77 9.15
N ASN A 26 8.53 -7.59 8.22
CA ASN A 26 8.24 -7.04 6.90
C ASN A 26 8.28 -8.18 5.89
N PHE A 27 7.29 -8.22 5.01
CA PHE A 27 7.26 -9.16 3.90
C PHE A 27 8.43 -8.89 2.93
N ARG A 28 8.97 -9.96 2.34
CA ARG A 28 10.02 -9.88 1.31
C ARG A 28 9.47 -10.42 0.01
N ILE A 29 9.47 -9.60 -1.03
CA ILE A 29 9.09 -10.03 -2.37
C ILE A 29 10.28 -10.79 -2.97
N THR A 30 10.07 -12.07 -3.23
CA THR A 30 11.07 -12.98 -3.83
C THR A 30 10.67 -13.40 -5.24
N ASP A 31 9.40 -13.18 -5.62
CA ASP A 31 8.86 -13.54 -6.94
C ASP A 31 8.80 -12.29 -7.82
N ASP A 32 9.58 -12.27 -8.89
CA ASP A 32 9.59 -11.19 -9.88
C ASP A 32 8.33 -11.17 -10.77
N ALA A 33 7.53 -12.25 -10.74
CA ALA A 33 6.25 -12.36 -11.43
C ALA A 33 5.06 -11.91 -10.56
N LEU A 34 5.31 -11.31 -9.40
CA LEU A 34 4.25 -10.78 -8.54
C LEU A 34 3.33 -9.83 -9.32
N GLY A 35 2.02 -10.11 -9.26
CA GLY A 35 1.00 -9.33 -9.99
C GLY A 35 0.88 -9.67 -11.48
N VAL A 36 1.65 -10.61 -12.01
CA VAL A 36 1.47 -11.19 -13.35
C VAL A 36 0.33 -12.20 -13.28
N GLY A 37 -0.56 -12.18 -14.28
CA GLY A 37 -1.68 -13.11 -14.37
C GLY A 37 -2.85 -12.56 -15.19
N GLY A 38 -3.81 -13.41 -15.51
CA GLY A 38 -5.03 -13.02 -16.18
C GLY A 38 -5.98 -12.22 -15.29
N ALA A 39 -6.91 -11.47 -15.88
CA ALA A 39 -7.83 -10.61 -15.14
C ALA A 39 -8.64 -11.36 -14.06
N LYS A 40 -9.15 -12.54 -14.37
CA LYS A 40 -9.88 -13.38 -13.41
C LYS A 40 -8.99 -13.89 -12.26
N GLU A 41 -7.73 -14.15 -12.52
CA GLU A 41 -6.77 -14.57 -11.50
C GLU A 41 -6.46 -13.40 -10.54
N LYS A 42 -6.20 -12.22 -11.09
CA LYS A 42 -5.98 -10.99 -10.32
C LYS A 42 -7.20 -10.68 -9.44
N PHE A 43 -8.39 -10.82 -9.99
CA PHE A 43 -9.62 -10.65 -9.23
C PHE A 43 -9.67 -11.61 -8.03
N ARG A 44 -9.51 -12.91 -8.25
CA ARG A 44 -9.52 -13.91 -7.15
C ARG A 44 -8.44 -13.61 -6.09
N ASN A 45 -7.25 -13.21 -6.51
CA ASN A 45 -6.18 -12.84 -5.59
C ASN A 45 -6.55 -11.60 -4.75
N ASN A 46 -7.19 -10.61 -5.36
CA ASN A 46 -7.68 -9.44 -4.64
C ASN A 46 -8.74 -9.83 -3.59
N ILE A 47 -9.73 -10.63 -3.96
CA ILE A 47 -10.78 -11.07 -3.02
C ILE A 47 -10.17 -11.88 -1.87
N ALA A 48 -9.27 -12.84 -2.16
CA ALA A 48 -8.61 -13.62 -1.12
C ALA A 48 -7.82 -12.72 -0.13
N ALA A 49 -7.13 -11.72 -0.64
CA ALA A 49 -6.41 -10.76 0.20
C ALA A 49 -7.36 -9.92 1.07
N ILE A 50 -8.49 -9.48 0.52
CA ILE A 50 -9.50 -8.69 1.24
C ILE A 50 -10.14 -9.54 2.35
N GLN A 51 -10.53 -10.76 2.06
CA GLN A 51 -11.07 -11.68 3.06
C GLN A 51 -10.09 -11.91 4.20
N THR A 52 -8.82 -12.19 3.86
CA THR A 52 -7.74 -12.34 4.86
C THR A 52 -7.57 -11.07 5.70
N LEU A 53 -7.58 -9.88 5.07
CA LEU A 53 -7.49 -8.61 5.80
C LEU A 53 -8.64 -8.44 6.80
N HIS A 54 -9.89 -8.70 6.37
CA HIS A 54 -11.07 -8.56 7.22
C HIS A 54 -11.02 -9.54 8.40
N GLU A 55 -10.58 -10.78 8.19
CA GLU A 55 -10.38 -11.75 9.27
C GLU A 55 -9.34 -11.25 10.30
N LEU A 56 -8.20 -10.74 9.84
CA LEU A 56 -7.16 -10.18 10.71
C LEU A 56 -7.67 -8.99 11.53
N GLU A 57 -8.51 -8.15 10.94
CA GLU A 57 -9.10 -7.00 11.61
C GLU A 57 -10.16 -7.39 12.65
N ILE A 58 -11.00 -8.40 12.34
CA ILE A 58 -11.97 -8.95 13.29
C ILE A 58 -11.24 -9.56 14.50
N GLU A 59 -10.16 -10.31 14.24
CA GLU A 59 -9.35 -10.94 15.28
C GLU A 59 -8.38 -9.95 15.97
N ASN A 60 -8.27 -8.73 15.44
CA ASN A 60 -7.40 -7.67 15.94
C ASN A 60 -5.94 -8.12 16.13
N ARG A 61 -5.38 -8.77 15.13
CA ARG A 61 -4.00 -9.29 15.11
C ARG A 61 -3.24 -8.94 13.84
N LEU A 62 -1.94 -9.18 13.87
CA LEU A 62 -1.09 -9.06 12.70
C LEU A 62 -1.06 -10.37 11.89
N ALA A 63 -0.80 -10.22 10.59
CA ALA A 63 -0.69 -11.31 9.66
C ALA A 63 0.51 -12.23 9.97
N THR A 64 0.31 -13.53 9.85
CA THR A 64 1.38 -14.55 9.83
C THR A 64 2.15 -14.47 8.50
N PRO A 65 3.30 -15.16 8.35
CA PRO A 65 4.00 -15.24 7.07
C PRO A 65 3.12 -15.76 5.93
N GLU A 66 2.32 -16.80 6.21
CA GLU A 66 1.43 -17.45 5.24
C GLU A 66 0.31 -16.49 4.79
N GLU A 67 -0.24 -15.72 5.71
CA GLU A 67 -1.24 -14.69 5.40
C GLU A 67 -0.61 -13.51 4.66
N GLN A 68 0.64 -13.14 4.96
CA GLN A 68 1.35 -12.13 4.19
C GLN A 68 1.57 -12.58 2.73
N GLU A 69 1.78 -13.87 2.46
CA GLU A 69 1.84 -14.40 1.09
C GLU A 69 0.51 -14.22 0.35
N ILE A 70 -0.64 -14.39 1.03
CA ILE A 70 -1.96 -14.14 0.44
C ILE A 70 -2.15 -12.64 0.17
N LEU A 71 -1.88 -11.81 1.18
CA LEU A 71 -2.01 -10.36 1.09
C LEU A 71 -1.12 -9.75 0.00
N SER A 72 0.09 -10.31 -0.20
CA SER A 72 1.05 -9.82 -1.20
C SER A 72 0.56 -9.96 -2.64
N LYS A 73 -0.42 -10.84 -2.88
CA LYS A 73 -1.02 -11.04 -4.21
C LYS A 73 -2.09 -10.00 -4.56
N TYR A 74 -2.43 -9.11 -3.64
CA TYR A 74 -3.31 -7.98 -3.95
C TYR A 74 -2.63 -7.03 -4.93
N VAL A 75 -3.27 -6.78 -6.04
CA VAL A 75 -2.74 -5.95 -7.13
C VAL A 75 -3.62 -4.73 -7.44
N GLY A 76 -4.60 -4.44 -6.57
CA GLY A 76 -5.56 -3.37 -6.82
C GLY A 76 -6.49 -3.67 -8.00
N TRP A 77 -7.22 -2.66 -8.41
CA TRP A 77 -8.29 -2.82 -9.39
C TRP A 77 -7.93 -2.27 -10.78
N GLY A 78 -6.71 -1.80 -10.98
CA GLY A 78 -6.24 -1.29 -12.27
C GLY A 78 -6.41 -2.32 -13.39
N GLY A 79 -7.16 -1.94 -14.44
CA GLY A 79 -7.47 -2.82 -15.56
C GLY A 79 -8.53 -3.90 -15.29
N LEU A 80 -9.27 -3.83 -14.18
CA LEU A 80 -10.34 -4.78 -13.80
C LEU A 80 -11.74 -4.14 -13.86
N SER A 81 -11.94 -3.08 -14.65
CA SER A 81 -13.22 -2.35 -14.75
C SER A 81 -14.41 -3.24 -15.14
N GLN A 82 -14.16 -4.32 -15.87
CA GLN A 82 -15.17 -5.29 -16.27
C GLN A 82 -15.81 -6.05 -15.11
N ALA A 83 -15.15 -6.14 -13.96
CA ALA A 83 -15.71 -6.74 -12.75
C ALA A 83 -16.80 -5.86 -12.09
N PHE A 84 -16.80 -4.55 -12.40
CA PHE A 84 -17.73 -3.56 -11.86
C PHE A 84 -18.89 -3.25 -12.82
N ASP A 85 -18.97 -3.93 -13.97
CA ASP A 85 -20.05 -3.76 -14.96
C ASP A 85 -21.14 -4.79 -14.73
N GLU A 86 -22.28 -4.37 -14.18
CA GLU A 86 -23.45 -5.20 -13.91
C GLU A 86 -24.05 -5.88 -15.15
N ASN A 87 -23.78 -5.33 -16.34
CA ASN A 87 -24.28 -5.85 -17.62
C ASN A 87 -23.31 -6.84 -18.29
N ASN A 88 -22.15 -7.06 -17.69
CA ASN A 88 -21.14 -7.96 -18.25
C ASN A 88 -21.38 -9.41 -17.78
N ALA A 89 -22.15 -10.17 -18.59
CA ALA A 89 -22.47 -11.57 -18.27
C ALA A 89 -21.24 -12.47 -18.02
N ALA A 90 -20.08 -12.15 -18.62
CA ALA A 90 -18.86 -12.92 -18.41
C ALA A 90 -18.22 -12.68 -17.01
N TRP A 91 -18.68 -11.66 -16.28
CA TRP A 91 -18.20 -11.25 -14.98
C TRP A 91 -19.32 -11.18 -13.92
N ALA A 92 -20.48 -11.80 -14.19
CA ALA A 92 -21.64 -11.71 -13.32
C ALA A 92 -21.38 -12.27 -11.91
N ASP A 93 -20.65 -13.38 -11.81
CA ASP A 93 -20.31 -13.99 -10.52
C ASP A 93 -19.33 -13.09 -9.74
N GLU A 94 -18.32 -12.54 -10.37
CA GLU A 94 -17.36 -11.63 -9.75
C GLU A 94 -18.01 -10.30 -9.35
N PHE A 95 -18.98 -9.82 -10.11
CA PHE A 95 -19.75 -8.64 -9.74
C PHE A 95 -20.52 -8.86 -8.43
N ILE A 96 -21.14 -10.02 -8.24
CA ILE A 96 -21.82 -10.38 -6.99
C ILE A 96 -20.79 -10.50 -5.85
N GLU A 97 -19.67 -11.17 -6.10
CA GLU A 97 -18.61 -11.39 -5.12
C GLU A 97 -18.01 -10.07 -4.59
N LEU A 98 -17.96 -9.01 -5.40
CA LEU A 98 -17.57 -7.67 -4.95
C LEU A 98 -18.49 -7.14 -3.85
N TYR A 99 -19.81 -7.26 -4.05
CA TYR A 99 -20.80 -6.81 -3.04
C TYR A 99 -20.79 -7.63 -1.76
N GLU A 100 -20.42 -8.91 -1.84
CA GLU A 100 -20.33 -9.79 -0.67
C GLU A 100 -19.09 -9.53 0.18
N ASN A 101 -18.00 -9.02 -0.44
CA ASN A 101 -16.68 -8.89 0.21
C ASN A 101 -16.26 -7.44 0.49
N LEU A 102 -16.89 -6.45 -0.12
CA LEU A 102 -16.55 -5.04 0.04
C LEU A 102 -17.68 -4.28 0.76
N SER A 103 -17.31 -3.41 1.68
CA SER A 103 -18.24 -2.39 2.16
C SER A 103 -18.61 -1.42 1.02
N PRO A 104 -19.72 -0.66 1.15
CA PRO A 104 -20.10 0.32 0.14
C PRO A 104 -19.00 1.37 -0.14
N GLU A 105 -18.22 1.73 0.87
CA GLU A 105 -17.10 2.66 0.77
C GLU A 105 -15.93 2.03 0.01
N GLU A 106 -15.54 0.80 0.36
CA GLU A 106 -14.48 0.04 -0.31
C GLU A 106 -14.85 -0.24 -1.77
N TYR A 107 -16.10 -0.62 -2.05
CA TYR A 107 -16.58 -0.84 -3.41
C TYR A 107 -16.43 0.41 -4.28
N ARG A 108 -16.82 1.58 -3.75
CA ARG A 108 -16.75 2.85 -4.46
C ARG A 108 -15.31 3.23 -4.76
N ALA A 109 -14.42 3.15 -3.75
CA ALA A 109 -13.00 3.40 -3.90
C ALA A 109 -12.35 2.44 -4.91
N ALA A 110 -12.68 1.14 -4.84
CA ALA A 110 -12.21 0.12 -5.77
C ALA A 110 -12.62 0.44 -7.21
N MET A 111 -13.88 0.78 -7.45
CA MET A 111 -14.40 1.15 -8.77
C MET A 111 -13.70 2.39 -9.33
N GLU A 112 -13.51 3.43 -8.53
CA GLU A 112 -12.80 4.66 -8.92
C GLU A 112 -11.34 4.40 -9.27
N SER A 113 -10.69 3.46 -8.60
CA SER A 113 -9.28 3.13 -8.80
C SER A 113 -8.99 2.29 -10.06
N THR A 114 -10.01 1.76 -10.73
CA THR A 114 -9.86 0.89 -11.92
C THR A 114 -9.05 1.50 -13.06
N LEU A 115 -8.99 2.82 -13.16
CA LEU A 115 -8.27 3.57 -14.19
C LEU A 115 -6.90 4.07 -13.75
N THR A 116 -6.62 4.09 -12.46
CA THR A 116 -5.45 4.79 -11.89
C THR A 116 -4.53 3.92 -11.05
N ALA A 117 -5.00 2.80 -10.51
CA ALA A 117 -4.22 1.94 -9.64
C ALA A 117 -3.32 0.98 -10.44
N PHE A 118 -2.10 1.42 -10.75
CA PHE A 118 -1.08 0.60 -11.41
C PHE A 118 0.17 0.52 -10.53
N TYR A 119 0.64 -0.70 -10.30
CA TYR A 119 1.83 -0.95 -9.49
C TYR A 119 3.10 -0.91 -10.32
N THR A 120 4.17 -0.39 -9.73
CA THR A 120 5.48 -0.34 -10.37
C THR A 120 6.07 -1.74 -10.50
N PRO A 121 6.49 -2.16 -11.71
CA PRO A 121 7.09 -3.48 -11.90
C PRO A 121 8.38 -3.68 -11.08
N PRO A 122 8.63 -4.91 -10.55
CA PRO A 122 9.81 -5.20 -9.75
C PRO A 122 11.13 -4.81 -10.40
N VAL A 123 11.27 -4.98 -11.73
CA VAL A 123 12.47 -4.62 -12.47
C VAL A 123 12.79 -3.13 -12.38
N VAL A 124 11.77 -2.27 -12.40
CA VAL A 124 11.95 -0.82 -12.26
C VAL A 124 12.37 -0.46 -10.85
N ILE A 125 11.72 -1.04 -9.84
CA ILE A 125 12.05 -0.82 -8.42
C ILE A 125 13.50 -1.24 -8.14
N LYS A 126 13.92 -2.41 -8.63
CA LYS A 126 15.29 -2.90 -8.48
C LYS A 126 16.31 -1.95 -9.12
N ALA A 127 16.02 -1.44 -10.32
CA ALA A 127 16.88 -0.45 -10.99
C ALA A 127 17.00 0.85 -10.19
N MET A 128 15.91 1.32 -9.55
CA MET A 128 15.94 2.49 -8.69
C MET A 128 16.82 2.26 -7.45
N TYR A 129 16.76 1.08 -6.85
CA TYR A 129 17.66 0.71 -5.75
C TYR A 129 19.12 0.61 -6.17
N GLU A 130 19.41 0.15 -7.40
CA GLU A 130 20.78 0.18 -7.94
C GLU A 130 21.32 1.60 -8.09
N VAL A 131 20.46 2.57 -8.45
CA VAL A 131 20.86 3.99 -8.47
C VAL A 131 21.17 4.48 -7.06
N LEU A 132 20.34 4.20 -6.07
CA LEU A 132 20.61 4.58 -4.68
C LEU A 132 21.91 3.98 -4.16
N ASP A 133 22.21 2.74 -4.54
CA ASP A 133 23.47 2.10 -4.21
C ASP A 133 24.67 2.83 -4.79
N ARG A 134 24.63 3.18 -6.08
CA ARG A 134 25.68 3.96 -6.74
C ARG A 134 25.85 5.35 -6.13
N LEU A 135 24.80 5.92 -5.56
CA LEU A 135 24.85 7.19 -4.82
C LEU A 135 25.38 7.02 -3.39
N GLY A 136 25.68 5.79 -2.96
CA GLY A 136 26.26 5.50 -1.65
C GLY A 136 25.23 5.41 -0.52
N TYR A 137 23.93 5.27 -0.83
CA TYR A 137 22.92 5.07 0.20
C TYR A 137 23.00 3.64 0.75
N GLU A 138 23.15 3.51 2.06
CA GLU A 138 23.18 2.22 2.74
C GLU A 138 21.96 2.03 3.67
N LYS A 139 21.66 3.01 4.49
CA LYS A 139 20.53 2.98 5.42
C LYS A 139 20.15 4.39 5.86
N GLY A 140 18.89 4.58 6.25
CA GLY A 140 18.36 5.85 6.74
C GLY A 140 16.85 5.82 6.86
N ASN A 141 16.23 6.98 6.94
CA ASN A 141 14.78 7.14 6.89
C ASN A 141 14.34 7.24 5.42
N MET A 142 13.58 6.27 4.95
CA MET A 142 13.08 6.20 3.57
C MET A 142 11.59 6.46 3.54
N LEU A 143 11.14 7.40 2.72
CA LEU A 143 9.73 7.72 2.50
C LEU A 143 9.27 7.29 1.12
N GLU A 144 8.14 6.61 1.05
CA GLU A 144 7.36 6.38 -0.16
C GLU A 144 6.02 7.12 -0.06
N PRO A 145 5.82 8.23 -0.80
CA PRO A 145 4.66 9.12 -0.62
C PRO A 145 3.36 8.60 -1.25
N SER A 146 3.42 7.49 -1.98
CA SER A 146 2.27 6.79 -2.57
C SER A 146 2.61 5.31 -2.64
N CYS A 147 2.59 4.66 -1.46
CA CYS A 147 3.28 3.37 -1.32
C CYS A 147 2.50 2.18 -1.89
N GLY A 148 1.22 2.33 -2.20
CA GLY A 148 0.40 1.21 -2.60
C GLY A 148 0.44 0.10 -1.55
N THR A 149 0.61 -1.14 -1.99
CA THR A 149 0.84 -2.27 -1.08
C THR A 149 2.26 -2.33 -0.51
N GLY A 150 3.16 -1.40 -0.88
CA GLY A 150 4.54 -1.32 -0.37
C GLY A 150 5.55 -2.17 -1.16
N ASN A 151 5.40 -2.29 -2.48
CA ASN A 151 6.32 -3.08 -3.30
C ASN A 151 7.77 -2.61 -3.20
N PHE A 152 8.01 -1.31 -3.03
CA PHE A 152 9.34 -0.78 -2.77
C PHE A 152 9.92 -1.33 -1.48
N PHE A 153 9.12 -1.41 -0.41
CA PHE A 153 9.57 -1.98 0.86
C PHE A 153 9.90 -3.47 0.75
N GLY A 154 9.09 -4.22 0.01
CA GLY A 154 9.28 -5.66 -0.19
C GLY A 154 10.51 -6.02 -1.02
N LEU A 155 10.94 -5.11 -1.90
CA LEU A 155 12.09 -5.28 -2.79
C LEU A 155 13.36 -4.56 -2.31
N ILE A 156 13.35 -3.99 -1.10
CA ILE A 156 14.53 -3.32 -0.55
C ILE A 156 15.74 -4.27 -0.51
N PRO A 157 16.91 -3.90 -1.03
CA PRO A 157 18.11 -4.73 -0.99
C PRO A 157 18.57 -5.01 0.46
N GLU A 158 19.20 -6.17 0.68
CA GLU A 158 19.65 -6.59 2.01
C GLU A 158 20.54 -5.56 2.69
N LYS A 159 21.48 -4.94 1.95
CA LYS A 159 22.35 -3.89 2.47
C LYS A 159 21.62 -2.63 2.92
N MET A 160 20.39 -2.39 2.43
CA MET A 160 19.53 -1.27 2.80
C MET A 160 18.42 -1.67 3.78
N ALA A 161 18.29 -2.96 4.14
CA ALA A 161 17.22 -3.49 4.97
C ALA A 161 17.20 -2.93 6.40
N GLY A 162 18.29 -2.29 6.84
CA GLY A 162 18.35 -1.54 8.12
C GLY A 162 17.68 -0.16 8.09
N SER A 163 17.12 0.26 6.96
CA SER A 163 16.40 1.55 6.84
C SER A 163 15.08 1.52 7.59
N LYS A 164 14.69 2.68 8.11
CA LYS A 164 13.34 2.90 8.64
C LYS A 164 12.41 3.28 7.50
N LEU A 165 11.34 2.54 7.34
CA LEU A 165 10.41 2.66 6.22
C LEU A 165 9.18 3.47 6.63
N TYR A 166 8.85 4.47 5.83
CA TYR A 166 7.68 5.32 6.00
C TYR A 166 6.90 5.33 4.68
N GLY A 167 5.60 5.06 4.78
CA GLY A 167 4.71 5.05 3.62
C GLY A 167 3.51 5.96 3.84
N VAL A 168 3.00 6.52 2.77
CA VAL A 168 1.69 7.20 2.73
C VAL A 168 0.89 6.54 1.63
N GLU A 169 -0.37 6.19 1.91
CA GLU A 169 -1.29 5.61 0.95
C GLU A 169 -2.68 6.24 1.11
N LEU A 170 -3.24 6.70 0.01
CA LEU A 170 -4.55 7.34 0.00
C LEU A 170 -5.69 6.32 0.10
N ASP A 171 -5.57 5.22 -0.64
CA ASP A 171 -6.58 4.16 -0.65
C ASP A 171 -6.57 3.39 0.66
N ASP A 172 -7.72 3.39 1.34
CA ASP A 172 -7.85 2.81 2.68
C ASP A 172 -7.56 1.31 2.69
N LEU A 173 -8.15 0.56 1.77
CA LEU A 173 -7.98 -0.89 1.68
C LEU A 173 -6.53 -1.27 1.39
N THR A 174 -5.92 -0.63 0.40
CA THR A 174 -4.52 -0.84 0.02
C THR A 174 -3.57 -0.52 1.17
N GLY A 175 -3.80 0.60 1.86
CA GLY A 175 -2.99 1.02 3.00
C GLY A 175 -3.10 0.07 4.20
N ARG A 176 -4.29 -0.49 4.47
CA ARG A 176 -4.48 -1.51 5.52
C ARG A 176 -3.75 -2.81 5.18
N ILE A 177 -3.78 -3.25 3.91
CA ILE A 177 -2.99 -4.39 3.43
C ILE A 177 -1.50 -4.12 3.61
N ALA A 178 -1.02 -2.94 3.22
CA ALA A 178 0.38 -2.56 3.37
C ALA A 178 0.86 -2.61 4.84
N LYS A 179 0.01 -2.19 5.81
CA LYS A 179 0.32 -2.30 7.25
C LYS A 179 0.48 -3.74 7.71
N GLN A 180 -0.27 -4.68 7.16
CA GLN A 180 -0.15 -6.10 7.47
C GLN A 180 1.09 -6.73 6.84
N LEU A 181 1.48 -6.28 5.64
CA LEU A 181 2.68 -6.74 4.95
C LEU A 181 3.96 -6.18 5.58
N TYR A 182 3.96 -4.90 5.97
CA TYR A 182 5.17 -4.22 6.46
C TYR A 182 4.99 -3.75 7.90
N GLN A 183 4.91 -4.71 8.82
CA GLN A 183 4.56 -4.51 10.22
C GLN A 183 5.60 -3.68 11.01
N LYS A 184 6.82 -3.52 10.47
CA LYS A 184 7.88 -2.66 11.03
C LYS A 184 7.92 -1.28 10.38
N ALA A 185 7.16 -1.05 9.31
CA ALA A 185 7.08 0.25 8.66
C ALA A 185 6.05 1.14 9.36
N THR A 186 6.22 2.45 9.20
CA THR A 186 5.22 3.44 9.61
C THR A 186 4.41 3.84 8.38
N ILE A 187 3.16 3.42 8.29
CA ILE A 187 2.29 3.68 7.13
C ILE A 187 1.11 4.54 7.57
N ALA A 188 0.98 5.72 6.97
CA ALA A 188 -0.16 6.62 7.11
C ALA A 188 -1.16 6.35 5.97
N VAL A 189 -2.43 6.08 6.33
CA VAL A 189 -3.51 5.88 5.36
C VAL A 189 -4.30 7.17 5.29
N GLN A 190 -3.90 8.04 4.35
CA GLN A 190 -4.47 9.37 4.14
C GLN A 190 -3.86 10.00 2.88
N GLY A 191 -4.39 11.13 2.43
CA GLY A 191 -3.76 11.93 1.38
C GLY A 191 -2.37 12.43 1.79
N PHE A 192 -1.44 12.48 0.83
CA PHE A 192 -0.09 12.98 1.11
C PHE A 192 -0.10 14.45 1.58
N GLU A 193 -1.02 15.25 1.04
CA GLU A 193 -1.25 16.65 1.39
C GLU A 193 -1.70 16.86 2.85
N ASP A 194 -2.30 15.82 3.44
CA ASP A 194 -2.76 15.84 4.84
C ASP A 194 -1.67 15.35 5.82
N THR A 195 -0.51 14.92 5.30
CA THR A 195 0.59 14.44 6.15
C THR A 195 1.35 15.62 6.76
N LYS A 196 1.70 15.48 8.04
CA LYS A 196 2.60 16.40 8.73
C LYS A 196 3.94 15.70 8.91
N LEU A 197 4.77 15.80 7.89
CA LEU A 197 6.11 15.22 7.89
C LEU A 197 7.10 16.23 8.49
N PRO A 198 8.04 15.78 9.35
CA PRO A 198 9.08 16.65 9.87
C PRO A 198 10.04 17.08 8.76
N ASP A 199 10.52 18.34 8.85
CA ASP A 199 11.56 18.82 7.96
C ASP A 199 12.88 18.04 8.20
N ASP A 200 13.66 17.84 7.16
CA ASP A 200 14.99 17.19 7.19
C ASP A 200 15.01 15.81 7.86
N HIS A 201 13.88 15.09 7.84
CA HIS A 201 13.77 13.78 8.50
C HIS A 201 14.12 12.60 7.59
N PHE A 202 13.91 12.75 6.29
CA PHE A 202 14.08 11.66 5.35
C PHE A 202 15.40 11.79 4.58
N ASP A 203 16.18 10.70 4.58
CA ASP A 203 17.41 10.61 3.80
C ASP A 203 17.12 10.32 2.32
N VAL A 204 15.99 9.62 2.06
CA VAL A 204 15.53 9.27 0.71
C VAL A 204 14.02 9.38 0.63
N VAL A 205 13.54 9.98 -0.46
CA VAL A 205 12.14 9.90 -0.90
C VAL A 205 12.13 9.17 -2.24
N LEU A 206 11.46 8.04 -2.29
CA LEU A 206 11.47 7.11 -3.41
C LEU A 206 10.06 6.62 -3.69
N GLY A 207 9.62 6.62 -4.94
CA GLY A 207 8.30 6.13 -5.30
C GLY A 207 7.91 6.45 -6.73
N ASN A 208 6.74 5.96 -7.12
CA ASN A 208 6.07 6.26 -8.38
C ASN A 208 4.72 6.90 -8.07
N VAL A 209 4.71 8.22 -7.90
CA VAL A 209 3.49 8.95 -7.56
C VAL A 209 2.55 9.07 -8.76
N PRO A 210 1.23 8.90 -8.58
CA PRO A 210 0.25 9.12 -9.64
C PRO A 210 0.34 10.57 -10.14
N VAL A 211 0.47 10.74 -11.46
CA VAL A 211 0.43 12.06 -12.09
C VAL A 211 -1.00 12.33 -12.53
N SER A 212 -1.70 13.19 -11.80
CA SER A 212 -2.99 13.71 -12.22
C SER A 212 -2.79 14.88 -13.17
N TYR A 213 -3.57 14.95 -14.25
CA TYR A 213 -3.57 16.11 -15.17
C TYR A 213 -4.20 17.39 -14.59
N THR A 214 -4.62 17.37 -13.35
CA THR A 214 -4.99 18.58 -12.62
C THR A 214 -3.72 19.26 -12.12
N HIS A 215 -3.46 20.48 -12.59
CA HIS A 215 -2.31 21.32 -12.27
C HIS A 215 -1.90 21.28 -10.79
N LEU A 216 -1.02 20.37 -10.43
CA LEU A 216 -0.21 20.51 -9.23
C LEU A 216 1.08 21.21 -9.66
N THR A 217 1.14 22.51 -9.45
CA THR A 217 2.41 23.21 -9.40
C THR A 217 3.16 22.68 -8.19
N LEU A 218 4.06 21.72 -8.41
CA LEU A 218 5.04 21.34 -7.40
C LEU A 218 5.90 22.58 -7.12
N PRO A 219 6.03 23.02 -5.87
CA PRO A 219 7.04 24.00 -5.55
C PRO A 219 8.40 23.33 -5.83
N THR A 220 9.07 23.80 -6.87
CA THR A 220 10.45 23.41 -7.15
C THR A 220 11.31 24.02 -6.05
N ILE A 221 11.65 23.25 -5.04
CA ILE A 221 12.71 23.62 -4.11
C ILE A 221 13.98 23.02 -4.67
N LEU A 222 14.61 23.77 -5.59
CA LEU A 222 16.03 23.66 -5.88
C LEU A 222 16.77 24.54 -4.87
N ARG A 223 17.49 23.94 -3.95
CA ARG A 223 18.66 24.52 -3.31
C ARG A 223 19.72 23.45 -3.15
#